data_ff1ad0cd1a7c2fdaa7cd07d3a11253c9
#
_entry.id   ff1ad0cd1a7c2fdaa7cd07d3a11253c9
#
_cell.length_a   1.000
_cell.length_b   1.000
_cell.length_c   1.000
_cell.angle_alpha   90.00
_cell.angle_beta   90.00
_cell.angle_gamma   90.00
#
_symmetry.space_group_name_H-M   'P 1'
#
loop_
_entity.id
_entity.type
_entity.pdbx_description
1 polymer ?
#
loop_
_entity_poly.entity_id
_entity_poly.type
_entity_poly.pdbx_seq_one_letter_code
_entity_poly.pdbx_strand_id
1 'polypeptide(L)'
;FTSHSPHRILDIGTGSGLIALMLAQRLEQNRQRFKIYAIDIEPSAVEQSRINFEQSPWALHLSAKNSSLQEFYDDEGFDLIVSNPPYFQNSLKNPNKSRATARHTDTLTYAELLAHAKRLLKSDGRLSLILPIEAETEILKLAKINKLTPTHITYVHSKEGKPTKRILISMRSTISECSKLTI
;
A
#
# COMPACT_ATOMS: atom_id res chain seq x y z
N PHE A 1 -0.83 -14.75 8.79
CA PHE A 1 0.45 -14.82 8.05
C PHE A 1 0.81 -16.28 7.89
N THR A 2 0.59 -16.83 6.70
CA THR A 2 0.93 -18.19 6.32
C THR A 2 2.44 -18.33 6.10
N SER A 3 2.94 -19.51 6.18
CA SER A 3 4.26 -20.11 6.27
C SER A 3 5.48 -19.50 5.53
N HIS A 4 5.36 -18.41 4.79
CA HIS A 4 6.49 -17.70 4.19
C HIS A 4 6.48 -16.25 4.67
N SER A 5 7.40 -15.94 5.56
CA SER A 5 7.64 -14.58 6.02
C SER A 5 8.09 -13.70 4.87
N PRO A 6 7.50 -12.53 4.67
CA PRO A 6 7.97 -11.62 3.64
C PRO A 6 9.40 -11.17 3.95
N HIS A 7 10.33 -11.36 3.01
CA HIS A 7 11.70 -10.90 3.16
C HIS A 7 11.88 -9.48 2.64
N ARG A 8 11.18 -9.13 1.57
CA ARG A 8 11.25 -7.80 0.93
C ARG A 8 9.86 -7.19 0.90
N ILE A 9 9.74 -6.00 1.47
CA ILE A 9 8.45 -5.29 1.58
C ILE A 9 8.58 -3.91 0.96
N LEU A 10 7.55 -3.48 0.22
CA LEU A 10 7.43 -2.12 -0.29
C LEU A 10 6.23 -1.43 0.36
N ASP A 11 6.45 -0.26 0.94
CA ASP A 11 5.41 0.66 1.44
C ASP A 11 5.27 1.83 0.46
N ILE A 12 4.13 1.89 -0.24
CA ILE A 12 3.85 2.89 -1.28
C ILE A 12 3.03 4.03 -0.69
N GLY A 13 3.52 5.26 -0.83
CA GLY A 13 2.92 6.44 -0.20
C GLY A 13 3.12 6.38 1.31
N THR A 14 4.37 6.19 1.73
CA THR A 14 4.72 5.87 3.13
C THR A 14 4.41 6.99 4.12
N GLY A 15 4.31 8.24 3.65
CA GLY A 15 4.14 9.40 4.52
C GLY A 15 5.25 9.50 5.57
N SER A 16 4.88 9.43 6.83
CA SER A 16 5.84 9.43 7.95
C SER A 16 6.55 8.09 8.21
N GLY A 17 6.29 7.06 7.42
CA GLY A 17 6.88 5.73 7.60
C GLY A 17 6.17 4.84 8.63
N LEU A 18 4.98 5.22 9.08
CA LEU A 18 4.29 4.52 10.17
C LEU A 18 3.99 3.06 9.86
N ILE A 19 3.48 2.75 8.65
CA ILE A 19 3.15 1.37 8.27
C ILE A 19 4.43 0.52 8.21
N ALA A 20 5.50 1.07 7.63
CA ALA A 20 6.80 0.40 7.58
C ALA A 20 7.33 0.07 8.98
N LEU A 21 7.27 1.01 9.93
CA LEU A 21 7.68 0.80 11.32
C LEU A 21 6.83 -0.26 12.04
N MET A 22 5.51 -0.23 11.87
CA MET A 22 4.61 -1.24 12.45
C MET A 22 4.88 -2.65 11.89
N LEU A 23 5.20 -2.75 10.60
CA LEU A 23 5.59 -4.02 9.98
C LEU A 23 6.94 -4.50 10.51
N ALA A 24 7.94 -3.61 10.63
CA ALA A 24 9.25 -3.95 11.18
C ALA A 24 9.13 -4.50 12.60
N GLN A 25 8.39 -3.81 13.48
CA GLN A 25 8.11 -4.25 14.84
C GLN A 25 7.51 -5.67 14.88
N ARG A 26 6.50 -5.92 14.05
CA ARG A 26 5.80 -7.21 14.02
C ARG A 26 6.68 -8.34 13.49
N LEU A 27 7.50 -8.06 12.48
CA LEU A 27 8.40 -9.04 11.89
C LEU A 27 9.54 -9.40 12.84
N GLU A 28 10.10 -8.42 13.55
CA GLU A 28 11.12 -8.65 14.57
C GLU A 28 10.58 -9.52 15.71
N GLN A 29 9.38 -9.22 16.24
CA GLN A 29 8.74 -10.04 17.27
C GLN A 29 8.60 -11.50 16.85
N ASN A 30 8.43 -11.77 15.56
CA ASN A 30 8.35 -13.10 14.99
C ASN A 30 9.72 -13.66 14.54
N ARG A 31 10.84 -12.99 14.87
CA ARG A 31 12.21 -13.36 14.51
C ARG A 31 12.41 -13.58 13.01
N GLN A 32 11.77 -12.78 12.19
CA GLN A 32 11.82 -12.89 10.74
C GLN A 32 12.88 -11.93 10.18
N ARG A 33 13.66 -12.39 9.19
CA ARG A 33 14.55 -11.51 8.43
C ARG A 33 13.73 -10.71 7.42
N PHE A 34 13.92 -9.40 7.39
CA PHE A 34 13.17 -8.52 6.49
C PHE A 34 14.01 -7.33 6.04
N LYS A 35 13.58 -6.73 4.93
CA LYS A 35 14.01 -5.41 4.47
C LYS A 35 12.79 -4.67 3.92
N ILE A 36 12.56 -3.46 4.41
CA ILE A 36 11.41 -2.64 4.02
C ILE A 36 11.91 -1.43 3.26
N TYR A 37 11.37 -1.27 2.08
CA TYR A 37 11.57 -0.12 1.21
C TYR A 37 10.32 0.72 1.25
N ALA A 38 10.47 2.02 1.44
CA ALA A 38 9.37 2.97 1.48
C ALA A 38 9.55 3.99 0.35
N ILE A 39 8.48 4.32 -0.34
CA ILE A 39 8.50 5.37 -1.37
C ILE A 39 7.39 6.38 -1.11
N ASP A 40 7.68 7.63 -1.41
CA ASP A 40 6.70 8.72 -1.45
C ASP A 40 7.11 9.75 -2.49
N ILE A 41 6.13 10.42 -3.10
CA ILE A 41 6.36 11.50 -4.06
C ILE A 41 6.71 12.81 -3.36
N GLU A 42 6.29 12.98 -2.10
CA GLU A 42 6.52 14.19 -1.33
C GLU A 42 7.89 14.14 -0.63
N PRO A 43 8.87 15.02 -0.99
CA PRO A 43 10.19 15.01 -0.38
C PRO A 43 10.18 15.18 1.14
N SER A 44 9.25 15.99 1.66
CA SER A 44 9.12 16.21 3.10
C SER A 44 8.62 14.97 3.86
N ALA A 45 7.75 14.16 3.24
CA ALA A 45 7.30 12.89 3.78
C ALA A 45 8.46 11.88 3.84
N VAL A 46 9.26 11.82 2.78
CA VAL A 46 10.45 10.95 2.73
C VAL A 46 11.48 11.35 3.80
N GLU A 47 11.72 12.63 3.96
CA GLU A 47 12.65 13.09 5.01
C GLU A 47 12.14 12.75 6.40
N GLN A 48 10.86 12.97 6.67
CA GLN A 48 10.25 12.59 7.95
C GLN A 48 10.34 11.07 8.17
N SER A 49 10.10 10.27 7.16
CA SER A 49 10.19 8.81 7.28
C SER A 49 11.64 8.37 7.55
N ARG A 50 12.64 8.98 6.91
CA ARG A 50 14.07 8.70 7.18
C ARG A 50 14.44 8.97 8.63
N ILE A 51 14.07 10.15 9.15
CA ILE A 51 14.31 10.50 10.56
C ILE A 51 13.68 9.46 11.49
N ASN A 52 12.42 9.08 11.23
CA ASN A 52 11.72 8.09 12.05
C ASN A 52 12.38 6.70 11.96
N PHE A 53 12.87 6.31 10.79
CA PHE A 53 13.58 5.04 10.60
C PHE A 53 14.92 5.02 11.32
N GLU A 54 15.71 6.08 11.21
CA GLU A 54 17.01 6.24 11.88
C GLU A 54 16.89 6.20 13.41
N GLN A 55 15.80 6.74 13.94
CA GLN A 55 15.52 6.73 15.38
C GLN A 55 14.90 5.41 15.87
N SER A 56 14.59 4.49 14.98
CA SER A 56 13.99 3.21 15.34
C SER A 56 15.05 2.13 15.58
N PRO A 57 14.72 1.06 16.34
CA PRO A 57 15.60 -0.10 16.47
C PRO A 57 15.87 -0.82 15.13
N TRP A 58 15.09 -0.53 14.09
CA TRP A 58 15.14 -1.22 12.79
C TRP A 58 15.81 -0.40 11.69
N ALA A 59 16.56 0.63 12.02
CA ALA A 59 17.21 1.55 11.07
C ALA A 59 17.96 0.83 9.93
N LEU A 60 18.65 -0.27 10.22
CA LEU A 60 19.40 -1.06 9.24
C LEU A 60 18.51 -1.88 8.27
N HIS A 61 17.23 -2.01 8.58
CA HIS A 61 16.26 -2.79 7.81
C HIS A 61 15.25 -1.94 7.03
N LEU A 62 15.28 -0.63 7.23
CA LEU A 62 14.34 0.33 6.64
C LEU A 62 15.07 1.31 5.73
N SER A 63 14.46 1.64 4.62
CA SER A 63 14.96 2.69 3.72
C SER A 63 13.81 3.45 3.09
N ALA A 64 13.95 4.76 2.90
CA ALA A 64 12.98 5.60 2.22
C ALA A 64 13.61 6.32 1.02
N LYS A 65 12.88 6.35 -0.08
CA LYS A 65 13.29 6.97 -1.34
C LYS A 65 12.19 7.90 -1.86
N ASN A 66 12.59 9.10 -2.28
CA ASN A 66 11.69 9.97 -3.02
C ASN A 66 11.55 9.46 -4.45
N SER A 67 10.39 8.94 -4.76
CA SER A 67 10.08 8.35 -6.07
C SER A 67 8.58 8.22 -6.25
N SER A 68 8.10 8.45 -7.46
CA SER A 68 6.77 8.00 -7.86
C SER A 68 6.77 6.47 -8.03
N LEU A 69 5.60 5.85 -7.92
CA LEU A 69 5.46 4.41 -8.16
C LEU A 69 5.71 4.06 -9.64
N GLN A 70 5.38 4.99 -10.55
CA GLN A 70 5.56 4.85 -11.99
C GLN A 70 7.06 4.73 -12.35
N GLU A 71 7.91 5.52 -11.68
CA GLU A 71 9.36 5.56 -11.91
C GLU A 71 10.14 4.57 -11.04
N PHE A 72 9.50 4.04 -10.00
CA PHE A 72 10.17 3.10 -9.11
C PHE A 72 10.39 1.76 -9.82
N TYR A 73 11.65 1.32 -9.79
CA TYR A 73 12.07 0.04 -10.38
C TYR A 73 12.83 -0.81 -9.36
N ASP A 74 12.63 -2.12 -9.44
CA ASP A 74 13.31 -3.12 -8.62
C ASP A 74 13.34 -4.46 -9.36
N ASP A 75 14.52 -5.08 -9.47
CA ASP A 75 14.74 -6.33 -10.22
C ASP A 75 14.36 -7.59 -9.43
N GLU A 76 14.44 -7.52 -8.10
CA GLU A 76 14.22 -8.69 -7.24
C GLU A 76 12.73 -8.89 -6.90
N GLY A 77 11.94 -7.82 -6.99
CA GLY A 77 10.54 -7.81 -6.60
C GLY A 77 10.30 -7.94 -5.09
N PHE A 78 9.03 -7.87 -4.70
CA PHE A 78 8.59 -7.81 -3.31
C PHE A 78 7.70 -8.98 -2.94
N ASP A 79 7.91 -9.50 -1.72
CA ASP A 79 7.06 -10.54 -1.11
C ASP A 79 5.75 -9.92 -0.59
N LEU A 80 5.81 -8.66 -0.16
CA LEU A 80 4.66 -7.89 0.29
C LEU A 80 4.76 -6.45 -0.24
N ILE A 81 3.67 -5.97 -0.82
CA ILE A 81 3.49 -4.54 -1.10
C ILE A 81 2.31 -4.07 -0.26
N VAL A 82 2.49 -2.95 0.44
CA VAL A 82 1.43 -2.29 1.21
C VAL A 82 1.23 -0.88 0.73
N SER A 83 0.00 -0.38 0.82
CA SER A 83 -0.30 1.03 0.59
C SER A 83 -1.56 1.46 1.34
N ASN A 84 -1.52 2.66 1.88
CA ASN A 84 -2.69 3.42 2.29
C ASN A 84 -2.73 4.69 1.43
N PRO A 85 -3.12 4.57 0.15
CA PRO A 85 -3.03 5.68 -0.77
C PRO A 85 -3.95 6.83 -0.33
N PRO A 86 -3.59 8.09 -0.62
CA PRO A 86 -4.49 9.21 -0.35
C PRO A 86 -5.81 8.97 -1.06
N TYR A 87 -6.93 9.32 -0.40
CA TYR A 87 -8.26 9.08 -0.95
C TYR A 87 -8.45 9.90 -2.22
N PHE A 88 -8.54 9.23 -3.34
CA PHE A 88 -8.96 9.83 -4.60
C PHE A 88 -10.48 10.07 -4.55
N GLN A 89 -10.89 11.17 -3.93
CA GLN A 89 -12.23 11.66 -4.17
C GLN A 89 -12.31 12.01 -5.65
N ASN A 90 -13.23 11.36 -6.36
CA ASN A 90 -13.61 11.72 -7.72
C ASN A 90 -13.64 13.25 -7.87
N SER A 91 -12.62 13.81 -8.48
CA SER A 91 -12.48 15.26 -8.72
C SER A 91 -13.42 15.76 -9.82
N LEU A 92 -14.54 15.06 -10.05
CA LEU A 92 -15.56 15.44 -11.03
C LEU A 92 -16.60 16.44 -10.53
N LYS A 93 -16.52 16.94 -9.26
CA LYS A 93 -17.53 17.91 -8.76
C LYS A 93 -16.94 18.98 -7.83
N ASN A 94 -15.87 19.65 -8.22
CA ASN A 94 -15.61 20.95 -7.60
C ASN A 94 -15.09 21.96 -8.62
N PRO A 95 -15.97 22.73 -9.29
CA PRO A 95 -15.58 23.72 -10.29
C PRO A 95 -14.79 24.92 -9.73
N ASN A 96 -14.59 24.99 -8.41
CA ASN A 96 -13.95 26.13 -7.73
C ASN A 96 -12.51 25.89 -7.27
N LYS A 97 -11.85 24.79 -7.62
CA LYS A 97 -10.38 24.69 -7.51
C LYS A 97 -9.72 25.17 -8.80
N SER A 98 -10.08 26.41 -9.19
CA SER A 98 -9.38 27.15 -10.21
C SER A 98 -8.05 27.68 -9.67
N ARG A 99 -6.97 27.41 -10.41
CA ARG A 99 -5.77 28.25 -10.50
C ARG A 99 -4.78 28.27 -9.35
N ALA A 100 -4.61 27.21 -8.60
CA ALA A 100 -3.40 27.10 -7.80
C ALA A 100 -2.66 25.83 -8.22
N THR A 101 -1.62 26.04 -9.02
CA THR A 101 -0.58 25.08 -9.35
C THR A 101 -1.02 23.91 -10.25
N ALA A 102 -1.15 24.20 -11.54
CA ALA A 102 -0.93 23.22 -12.61
C ALA A 102 0.56 22.79 -12.59
N ARG A 103 0.97 22.09 -11.56
CA ARG A 103 2.06 21.12 -11.64
C ARG A 103 1.37 19.79 -11.89
N HIS A 104 1.75 19.15 -12.96
CA HIS A 104 1.46 17.74 -13.26
C HIS A 104 2.06 16.86 -12.15
N THR A 105 1.49 16.90 -10.97
CA THR A 105 1.71 15.88 -9.95
C THR A 105 0.68 14.83 -10.22
N ASP A 106 1.12 13.83 -10.94
CA ASP A 106 0.39 12.64 -11.30
C ASP A 106 -0.23 12.03 -10.06
N THR A 107 -1.53 12.26 -9.89
CA THR A 107 -2.28 11.57 -8.85
C THR A 107 -2.33 10.11 -9.24
N LEU A 108 -1.62 9.25 -8.50
CA LEU A 108 -1.59 7.82 -8.71
C LEU A 108 -3.02 7.25 -8.69
N THR A 109 -3.54 6.83 -9.82
CA THR A 109 -4.86 6.20 -9.94
C THR A 109 -4.85 4.78 -9.39
N TYR A 110 -6.03 4.23 -9.02
CA TYR A 110 -6.12 2.82 -8.62
C TYR A 110 -5.68 1.86 -9.73
N ALA A 111 -5.92 2.21 -10.99
CA ALA A 111 -5.48 1.41 -12.14
C ALA A 111 -3.94 1.35 -12.20
N GLU A 112 -3.27 2.48 -12.09
CA GLU A 112 -1.81 2.56 -12.05
C GLU A 112 -1.25 1.86 -10.81
N LEU A 113 -1.85 2.09 -9.63
CA LEU A 113 -1.44 1.44 -8.39
C LEU A 113 -1.42 -0.10 -8.55
N LEU A 114 -2.51 -0.69 -9.06
CA LEU A 114 -2.58 -2.13 -9.23
C LEU A 114 -1.64 -2.65 -10.32
N ALA A 115 -1.53 -1.93 -11.44
CA ALA A 115 -0.66 -2.32 -12.54
C ALA A 115 0.83 -2.31 -12.13
N HIS A 116 1.28 -1.22 -11.50
CA HIS A 116 2.67 -1.12 -11.05
C HIS A 116 2.97 -2.02 -9.85
N ALA A 117 2.05 -2.15 -8.88
CA ALA A 117 2.21 -3.12 -7.80
C ALA A 117 2.34 -4.55 -8.36
N LYS A 118 1.50 -4.94 -9.33
CA LYS A 118 1.60 -6.25 -9.98
C LYS A 118 2.96 -6.47 -10.65
N ARG A 119 3.53 -5.45 -11.28
CA ARG A 119 4.87 -5.49 -11.90
C ARG A 119 5.98 -5.74 -10.86
N LEU A 120 5.84 -5.16 -9.68
CA LEU A 120 6.82 -5.22 -8.61
C LEU A 120 6.65 -6.42 -7.66
N LEU A 121 5.53 -7.13 -7.72
CA LEU A 121 5.29 -8.32 -6.91
C LEU A 121 6.06 -9.52 -7.46
N LYS A 122 6.66 -10.29 -6.57
CA LYS A 122 7.08 -11.67 -6.87
C LYS A 122 5.87 -12.54 -7.25
N SER A 123 6.13 -13.71 -7.83
CA SER A 123 5.08 -14.63 -8.30
C SER A 123 4.07 -15.02 -7.21
N ASP A 124 4.53 -15.21 -5.99
CA ASP A 124 3.75 -15.55 -4.79
C ASP A 124 3.53 -14.36 -3.84
N GLY A 125 3.96 -13.16 -4.28
CA GLY A 125 3.85 -11.93 -3.51
C GLY A 125 2.41 -11.51 -3.24
N ARG A 126 2.26 -10.67 -2.21
CA ARG A 126 0.97 -10.14 -1.75
C ARG A 126 0.91 -8.62 -1.88
N LEU A 127 -0.19 -8.12 -2.39
CA LEU A 127 -0.56 -6.70 -2.32
C LEU A 127 -1.62 -6.52 -1.23
N SER A 128 -1.40 -5.60 -0.29
CA SER A 128 -2.35 -5.26 0.76
C SER A 128 -2.63 -3.76 0.77
N LEU A 129 -3.90 -3.40 0.65
CA LEU A 129 -4.35 -2.01 0.55
C LEU A 129 -5.34 -1.67 1.66
N ILE A 130 -5.27 -0.43 2.12
CA ILE A 130 -6.27 0.19 3.00
C ILE A 130 -7.01 1.23 2.16
N LEU A 131 -8.33 1.06 1.98
CA LEU A 131 -9.12 1.86 1.05
C LEU A 131 -10.45 2.30 1.68
N PRO A 132 -11.07 3.40 1.21
CA PRO A 132 -12.46 3.69 1.54
C PRO A 132 -13.37 2.61 0.95
N ILE A 133 -14.52 2.38 1.59
CA ILE A 133 -15.49 1.35 1.16
C ILE A 133 -15.98 1.58 -0.27
N GLU A 134 -16.09 2.84 -0.67
CA GLU A 134 -16.57 3.26 -1.99
C GLU A 134 -15.66 2.77 -3.13
N ALA A 135 -14.38 2.48 -2.84
CA ALA A 135 -13.42 1.98 -3.82
C ALA A 135 -13.55 0.46 -4.07
N GLU A 136 -14.30 -0.29 -3.26
CA GLU A 136 -14.36 -1.76 -3.32
C GLU A 136 -14.66 -2.27 -4.73
N THR A 137 -15.75 -1.80 -5.32
CA THR A 137 -16.22 -2.26 -6.64
C THR A 137 -15.17 -2.01 -7.73
N GLU A 138 -14.57 -0.82 -7.73
CA GLU A 138 -13.54 -0.44 -8.69
C GLU A 138 -12.28 -1.28 -8.53
N ILE A 139 -11.80 -1.42 -7.30
CA ILE A 139 -10.60 -2.20 -6.97
C ILE A 139 -10.78 -3.68 -7.37
N LEU A 140 -11.91 -4.29 -7.08
CA LEU A 140 -12.18 -5.68 -7.47
C LEU A 140 -12.20 -5.88 -8.99
N LYS A 141 -12.76 -4.91 -9.73
CA LYS A 141 -12.73 -4.91 -11.20
C LYS A 141 -11.30 -4.78 -11.73
N LEU A 142 -10.52 -3.84 -11.21
CA LEU A 142 -9.14 -3.60 -11.59
C LEU A 142 -8.21 -4.76 -11.19
N ALA A 143 -8.45 -5.39 -10.06
CA ALA A 143 -7.74 -6.59 -9.62
C ALA A 143 -7.87 -7.71 -10.64
N LYS A 144 -9.10 -7.98 -11.13
CA LYS A 144 -9.34 -8.98 -12.18
C LYS A 144 -8.57 -8.67 -13.46
N ILE A 145 -8.56 -7.40 -13.91
CA ILE A 145 -7.83 -6.96 -15.10
C ILE A 145 -6.32 -7.23 -14.93
N ASN A 146 -5.76 -6.97 -13.75
CA ASN A 146 -4.35 -7.16 -13.44
C ASN A 146 -4.00 -8.59 -12.99
N LYS A 147 -4.93 -9.56 -13.10
CA LYS A 147 -4.73 -10.96 -12.67
C LYS A 147 -4.30 -11.04 -11.19
N LEU A 148 -4.88 -10.20 -10.37
CA LEU A 148 -4.78 -10.23 -8.91
C LEU A 148 -6.06 -10.80 -8.33
N THR A 149 -5.94 -11.83 -7.49
CA THR A 149 -7.09 -12.47 -6.83
C THR A 149 -7.15 -12.01 -5.38
N PRO A 150 -8.26 -11.40 -4.93
CA PRO A 150 -8.47 -11.11 -3.52
C PRO A 150 -8.42 -12.39 -2.70
N THR A 151 -7.66 -12.35 -1.61
CA THR A 151 -7.54 -13.48 -0.65
C THR A 151 -8.23 -13.19 0.66
N HIS A 152 -8.23 -11.92 1.08
CA HIS A 152 -8.87 -11.45 2.31
C HIS A 152 -9.47 -10.06 2.09
N ILE A 153 -10.69 -9.87 2.58
CA ILE A 153 -11.32 -8.56 2.66
C ILE A 153 -11.83 -8.39 4.09
N THR A 154 -11.37 -7.32 4.75
CA THR A 154 -11.81 -6.95 6.10
C THR A 154 -12.56 -5.63 6.04
N TYR A 155 -13.80 -5.61 6.51
CA TYR A 155 -14.63 -4.41 6.60
C TYR A 155 -14.47 -3.78 7.97
N VAL A 156 -14.07 -2.51 7.99
CA VAL A 156 -13.76 -1.78 9.22
C VAL A 156 -14.85 -0.77 9.52
N HIS A 157 -15.47 -0.90 10.68
CA HIS A 157 -16.46 0.02 11.23
C HIS A 157 -15.80 0.94 12.25
N SER A 158 -16.21 2.21 12.31
CA SER A 158 -15.70 3.15 13.33
C SER A 158 -16.21 2.84 14.73
N LYS A 159 -17.39 2.21 14.84
CA LYS A 159 -18.04 1.73 16.06
C LYS A 159 -19.04 0.65 15.66
N GLU A 160 -19.39 -0.20 16.62
CA GLU A 160 -20.48 -1.17 16.44
C GLU A 160 -21.77 -0.50 15.95
N GLY A 161 -22.46 -1.12 14.99
CA GLY A 161 -23.68 -0.60 14.38
C GLY A 161 -23.50 0.60 13.44
N LYS A 162 -22.29 1.08 13.20
CA LYS A 162 -22.03 2.11 12.19
C LYS A 162 -21.71 1.50 10.83
N PRO A 163 -22.01 2.20 9.72
CA PRO A 163 -21.64 1.71 8.40
C PRO A 163 -20.14 1.53 8.24
N THR A 164 -19.74 0.57 7.40
CA THR A 164 -18.34 0.37 7.00
C THR A 164 -17.79 1.64 6.38
N LYS A 165 -16.62 2.06 6.83
CA LYS A 165 -15.94 3.23 6.26
C LYS A 165 -14.71 2.85 5.44
N ARG A 166 -14.07 1.75 5.78
CA ARG A 166 -12.81 1.31 5.14
C ARG A 166 -12.84 -0.18 4.91
N ILE A 167 -12.07 -0.60 3.91
CA ILE A 167 -11.73 -1.98 3.68
C ILE A 167 -10.21 -2.16 3.73
N LEU A 168 -9.79 -3.29 4.28
CA LEU A 168 -8.44 -3.79 4.08
C LEU A 168 -8.57 -4.96 3.10
N ILE A 169 -7.89 -4.87 1.98
CA ILE A 169 -7.93 -5.91 0.97
C ILE A 169 -6.54 -6.46 0.69
N SER A 170 -6.40 -7.77 0.74
CA SER A 170 -5.17 -8.47 0.35
C SER A 170 -5.42 -9.28 -0.90
N MET A 171 -4.48 -9.22 -1.85
CA MET A 171 -4.57 -9.86 -3.16
C MET A 171 -3.26 -10.59 -3.49
N ARG A 172 -3.35 -11.64 -4.31
CA ARG A 172 -2.20 -12.39 -4.83
C ARG A 172 -2.32 -12.62 -6.34
N SER A 173 -1.20 -12.94 -6.98
CA SER A 173 -1.16 -13.32 -8.40
C SER A 173 -1.67 -14.74 -8.67
N THR A 174 -1.77 -15.58 -7.65
CA THR A 174 -2.24 -16.96 -7.74
C THR A 174 -3.73 -17.04 -7.39
N ILE A 175 -4.45 -17.97 -8.02
CA ILE A 175 -5.85 -18.25 -7.70
C ILE A 175 -5.92 -18.86 -6.29
N SER A 176 -6.69 -18.24 -5.39
CA SER A 176 -6.97 -18.71 -4.05
C SER A 176 -8.39 -18.33 -3.66
N GLU A 177 -8.99 -19.04 -2.72
CA GLU A 177 -10.29 -18.64 -2.17
C GLU A 177 -10.17 -17.34 -1.37
N CYS A 178 -11.18 -16.49 -1.49
CA CYS A 178 -11.24 -15.21 -0.78
C CYS A 178 -12.00 -15.36 0.53
N SER A 179 -11.38 -15.01 1.66
CA SER A 179 -12.07 -14.88 2.94
C SER A 179 -12.52 -13.44 3.18
N LYS A 180 -13.71 -13.26 3.77
CA LYS A 180 -14.25 -11.96 4.19
C LYS A 180 -14.41 -11.96 5.71
N LEU A 181 -14.02 -10.86 6.32
CA LEU A 181 -14.16 -10.62 7.76
C LEU A 181 -14.71 -9.21 7.99
N THR A 182 -15.56 -9.07 8.99
CA THR A 182 -16.06 -7.78 9.47
C THR A 182 -15.50 -7.50 10.84
N ILE A 183 -14.94 -6.32 11.04
CA ILE A 183 -14.36 -5.84 12.31
C ILE A 183 -14.92 -4.46 12.63
#